data_48300e9452710950ffa53d386a1c556a
#
_entry.id   48300e9452710950ffa53d386a1c556a
#
_cell.length_a   1.000
_cell.length_b   1.000
_cell.length_c   1.000
_cell.angle_alpha   90.00
_cell.angle_beta   90.00
_cell.angle_gamma   90.00
#
_symmetry.space_group_name_H-M   'P 1'
#
loop_
_entity.id
_entity.type
_entity.pdbx_description
1 polymer ?
#
loop_
_entity_poly.entity_id
_entity_poly.type
_entity_poly.pdbx_seq_one_letter_code
_entity_poly.pdbx_strand_id
1 'polypeptide(L)'
;MGICLMLLILSALPVMAKHTNFKVSIYVRAYEVQKMKNAEWLESSWKTISSQLDVDKIYLETHRDLLIVDDATIEKAKKFFLKQGLEVAGGITYTINERNDFETFCYSDPEHRKMVKHIAEVTAKHFDEFWLDDFFFTSCKSDVEIAAKGDRTWTEYRLELMNDAAKNLVIGPAKTVNPKVKVIIKYPNWYDHFQGLGFNLADGPMLFDGIWTGTETRDPASAQHLQNYLSYNIIRYFENLRPGYNGGGWVDAGGIQMSMDRYAEQLHLTAIAKARDVMLFAYNQLLDYPLRDEYRAPWQGTGTSWDYDQMRAPFKNGNKTVTPTTMARIADVVLRQADHLVGKLGNPIGIQSYKPFHSLGEDFLQNYLGMIGLPMDIHPSFAKDQEVILLTEQAAGDADIMKKIEQQLRSGHDVVITSGLLKAIPEKIAQVCELRCSDLKAIVNDFGRYGKSNRDILIPQVRYQTNDSWEVISAGRPLTGGVSGFPILHKAKYANAYLYVLTVPDDMGGLYDYPSAALTEIRRVMSKGLDFYLDAPAKVSLFLYDNHTLIVENFNDEPVDVKLVSTKDENKRLTSLDDGRVIDGALEDYWVGWNRNQAMKIPVSLKPHSYMAFKY
;
A
#
# COMPACT_ATOMS: atom_id res chain seq x y z
N MET A 1 -6.81 -52.60 50.14
CA MET A 1 -5.87 -51.58 49.71
C MET A 1 -6.34 -51.11 48.33
N GLY A 2 -7.14 -50.05 48.27
CA GLY A 2 -7.68 -49.50 47.05
C GLY A 2 -6.97 -48.18 46.78
N ILE A 3 -6.29 -48.11 45.62
CA ILE A 3 -5.61 -46.89 45.15
C ILE A 3 -6.65 -46.07 44.39
N CYS A 4 -7.01 -44.92 44.95
CA CYS A 4 -7.88 -43.95 44.31
C CYS A 4 -7.04 -43.09 43.33
N LEU A 5 -7.25 -43.30 42.03
CA LEU A 5 -6.62 -42.50 40.98
C LEU A 5 -7.41 -41.19 40.81
N MET A 6 -6.87 -40.11 41.29
CA MET A 6 -7.43 -38.76 41.13
C MET A 6 -7.09 -38.25 39.72
N LEU A 7 -8.04 -38.32 38.80
CA LEU A 7 -7.93 -37.66 37.49
C LEU A 7 -8.04 -36.12 37.69
N LEU A 8 -6.93 -35.43 37.53
CA LEU A 8 -6.90 -33.97 37.36
C LEU A 8 -7.46 -33.64 35.95
N ILE A 9 -8.71 -33.23 35.91
CA ILE A 9 -9.28 -32.61 34.71
C ILE A 9 -8.71 -31.18 34.64
N LEU A 10 -7.65 -30.98 33.84
CA LEU A 10 -7.27 -29.65 33.41
C LEU A 10 -8.43 -29.14 32.53
N SER A 11 -9.24 -28.22 33.06
CA SER A 11 -10.15 -27.42 32.27
C SER A 11 -9.33 -26.54 31.37
N ALA A 12 -9.20 -26.91 30.09
CA ALA A 12 -8.73 -26.03 29.06
C ALA A 12 -9.69 -24.84 29.01
N LEU A 13 -9.23 -23.67 29.42
CA LEU A 13 -9.91 -22.41 29.14
C LEU A 13 -10.03 -22.31 27.62
N PRO A 14 -11.18 -21.92 27.07
CA PRO A 14 -11.28 -21.67 25.63
C PRO A 14 -10.28 -20.57 25.29
N VAL A 15 -9.21 -20.93 24.58
CA VAL A 15 -8.34 -19.97 23.91
C VAL A 15 -9.24 -19.29 22.90
N MET A 16 -9.53 -17.99 23.10
CA MET A 16 -10.18 -17.21 22.07
C MET A 16 -9.36 -17.37 20.79
N ALA A 17 -10.03 -17.71 19.69
CA ALA A 17 -9.35 -17.96 18.44
C ALA A 17 -8.61 -16.68 18.01
N LYS A 18 -7.30 -16.71 18.03
CA LYS A 18 -6.43 -15.71 17.41
C LYS A 18 -6.70 -15.69 15.91
N HIS A 19 -6.28 -14.62 15.23
CA HIS A 19 -6.33 -14.55 13.78
C HIS A 19 -5.61 -15.75 13.16
N THR A 20 -6.15 -16.29 12.06
CA THR A 20 -5.64 -17.54 11.46
C THR A 20 -4.84 -17.32 10.18
N ASN A 21 -5.11 -16.24 9.46
CA ASN A 21 -4.53 -15.97 8.14
C ASN A 21 -3.40 -14.93 8.17
N PHE A 22 -3.27 -14.18 9.24
CA PHE A 22 -2.18 -13.23 9.50
C PHE A 22 -2.03 -13.05 11.01
N LYS A 23 -0.91 -12.44 11.42
CA LYS A 23 -0.70 -12.03 12.82
C LYS A 23 -1.16 -10.59 13.01
N VAL A 24 -1.50 -10.27 14.26
CA VAL A 24 -1.69 -8.89 14.72
C VAL A 24 -0.63 -8.57 15.73
N SER A 25 0.14 -7.52 15.46
CA SER A 25 1.21 -7.08 16.35
C SER A 25 1.05 -5.62 16.76
N ILE A 26 1.69 -5.25 17.87
CA ILE A 26 1.70 -3.89 18.38
C ILE A 26 3.14 -3.41 18.55
N TYR A 27 3.42 -2.20 18.10
CA TYR A 27 4.68 -1.52 18.37
C TYR A 27 4.58 -0.61 19.59
N VAL A 28 5.54 -0.76 20.51
CA VAL A 28 5.63 0.02 21.75
C VAL A 28 6.86 0.90 21.67
N ARG A 29 6.68 2.22 21.56
CA ARG A 29 7.80 3.15 21.46
C ARG A 29 8.62 3.14 22.75
N ALA A 30 9.90 3.51 22.67
CA ALA A 30 10.81 3.55 23.81
C ALA A 30 10.25 4.32 25.02
N TYR A 31 9.48 5.38 24.78
CA TYR A 31 8.81 6.15 25.82
C TYR A 31 7.79 5.34 26.63
N GLU A 32 7.01 4.50 25.98
CA GLU A 32 6.03 3.62 26.64
C GLU A 32 6.73 2.41 27.28
N VAL A 33 7.76 1.86 26.63
CA VAL A 33 8.59 0.80 27.24
C VAL A 33 9.21 1.30 28.56
N GLN A 34 9.74 2.52 28.59
CA GLN A 34 10.29 3.13 29.81
C GLN A 34 9.24 3.25 30.93
N LYS A 35 7.96 3.51 30.61
CA LYS A 35 6.87 3.54 31.60
C LYS A 35 6.57 2.16 32.19
N MET A 36 6.92 1.06 31.49
CA MET A 36 6.70 -0.33 31.95
C MET A 36 7.56 -0.70 33.17
N LYS A 37 8.50 0.17 33.56
CA LYS A 37 9.16 0.09 34.87
C LYS A 37 8.12 0.09 36.00
N ASN A 38 7.02 0.81 35.86
CA ASN A 38 5.88 0.76 36.77
C ASN A 38 4.99 -0.47 36.45
N ALA A 39 4.93 -1.43 37.38
CA ALA A 39 4.16 -2.67 37.21
C ALA A 39 2.67 -2.42 37.08
N GLU A 40 2.11 -1.52 37.88
CA GLU A 40 0.69 -1.18 37.88
C GLU A 40 0.28 -0.57 36.53
N TRP A 41 1.09 0.35 35.98
CA TRP A 41 0.86 0.91 34.67
C TRP A 41 0.92 -0.15 33.57
N LEU A 42 1.91 -1.05 33.62
CA LEU A 42 2.06 -2.13 32.64
C LEU A 42 0.84 -3.08 32.66
N GLU A 43 0.41 -3.52 33.83
CA GLU A 43 -0.73 -4.41 33.99
C GLU A 43 -2.06 -3.74 33.57
N SER A 44 -2.29 -2.49 34.00
CA SER A 44 -3.53 -1.77 33.69
C SER A 44 -3.64 -1.42 32.20
N SER A 45 -2.55 -0.91 31.60
CA SER A 45 -2.54 -0.56 30.18
C SER A 45 -2.71 -1.79 29.28
N TRP A 46 -2.01 -2.89 29.58
CA TRP A 46 -2.18 -4.14 28.85
C TRP A 46 -3.59 -4.71 29.00
N LYS A 47 -4.16 -4.68 30.19
CA LYS A 47 -5.55 -5.11 30.41
C LYS A 47 -6.55 -4.33 29.57
N THR A 48 -6.34 -3.02 29.40
CA THR A 48 -7.19 -2.18 28.55
C THR A 48 -7.14 -2.66 27.09
N ILE A 49 -5.95 -2.92 26.54
CA ILE A 49 -5.80 -3.40 25.16
C ILE A 49 -6.32 -4.84 25.01
N SER A 50 -5.83 -5.77 25.82
CA SER A 50 -6.13 -7.21 25.70
C SER A 50 -7.59 -7.57 26.01
N SER A 51 -8.36 -6.67 26.61
CA SER A 51 -9.79 -6.87 26.82
C SER A 51 -10.64 -6.64 25.56
N GLN A 52 -10.07 -6.07 24.51
CA GLN A 52 -10.80 -5.64 23.33
C GLN A 52 -10.11 -5.96 22.00
N LEU A 53 -8.85 -6.38 22.00
CA LEU A 53 -8.06 -6.70 20.81
C LEU A 53 -7.25 -7.97 21.05
N ASP A 54 -7.35 -8.91 20.11
CA ASP A 54 -6.47 -10.09 20.07
C ASP A 54 -5.14 -9.72 19.46
N VAL A 55 -4.06 -10.01 20.19
CA VAL A 55 -2.69 -9.68 19.79
C VAL A 55 -1.83 -10.95 19.81
N ASP A 56 -1.04 -11.15 18.77
CA ASP A 56 -0.12 -12.27 18.63
C ASP A 56 1.29 -11.93 19.06
N LYS A 57 1.73 -10.69 18.80
CA LYS A 57 3.12 -10.27 18.97
C LYS A 57 3.23 -8.82 19.46
N ILE A 58 4.29 -8.55 20.22
CA ILE A 58 4.60 -7.19 20.66
C ILE A 58 6.07 -6.86 20.37
N TYR A 59 6.30 -5.67 19.89
CA TYR A 59 7.64 -5.13 19.64
C TYR A 59 7.96 -4.07 20.67
N LEU A 60 9.03 -4.27 21.42
CA LEU A 60 9.51 -3.37 22.47
C LEU A 60 10.67 -2.55 21.93
N GLU A 61 10.45 -1.27 21.70
CA GLU A 61 11.49 -0.38 21.21
C GLU A 61 12.51 -0.08 22.30
N THR A 62 13.78 -0.23 21.96
CA THR A 62 14.88 -0.04 22.90
C THR A 62 15.51 1.35 22.81
N HIS A 63 15.35 2.02 21.66
CA HIS A 63 15.94 3.34 21.41
C HIS A 63 15.04 4.22 20.56
N ARG A 64 14.87 5.48 20.97
CA ARG A 64 14.28 6.60 20.22
C ARG A 64 14.74 7.93 20.83
N ASP A 65 15.11 8.91 20.01
CA ASP A 65 15.50 10.28 20.44
C ASP A 65 16.57 10.28 21.55
N LEU A 66 17.64 9.50 21.35
CA LEU A 66 18.73 9.28 22.31
C LEU A 66 18.29 8.62 23.64
N LEU A 67 17.02 8.29 23.82
CA LEU A 67 16.59 7.46 24.94
C LEU A 67 16.93 6.00 24.66
N ILE A 68 17.81 5.42 25.47
CA ILE A 68 18.04 3.97 25.54
C ILE A 68 17.34 3.45 26.79
N VAL A 69 16.39 2.52 26.61
CA VAL A 69 15.67 1.91 27.73
C VAL A 69 16.61 1.00 28.51
N ASP A 70 16.57 1.07 29.84
CA ASP A 70 17.44 0.26 30.68
C ASP A 70 17.13 -1.25 30.61
N ASP A 71 18.17 -2.08 30.74
CA ASP A 71 18.10 -3.54 30.63
C ASP A 71 17.04 -4.16 31.56
N ALA A 72 16.92 -3.67 32.79
CA ALA A 72 15.98 -4.21 33.78
C ALA A 72 14.53 -3.96 33.38
N THR A 73 14.24 -2.80 32.79
CA THR A 73 12.92 -2.44 32.28
C THR A 73 12.56 -3.28 31.05
N ILE A 74 13.52 -3.44 30.10
CA ILE A 74 13.32 -4.31 28.92
C ILE A 74 13.00 -5.74 29.34
N GLU A 75 13.82 -6.34 30.21
CA GLU A 75 13.62 -7.71 30.67
C GLU A 75 12.32 -7.90 31.45
N LYS A 76 11.91 -6.91 32.23
CA LYS A 76 10.62 -6.93 32.94
C LYS A 76 9.45 -6.95 31.97
N ALA A 77 9.42 -6.04 30.99
CA ALA A 77 8.38 -5.95 29.98
C ALA A 77 8.33 -7.22 29.12
N LYS A 78 9.50 -7.70 28.66
CA LYS A 78 9.61 -8.94 27.90
C LYS A 78 9.03 -10.14 28.66
N LYS A 79 9.42 -10.34 29.93
CA LYS A 79 8.90 -11.43 30.76
C LYS A 79 7.40 -11.32 31.00
N PHE A 80 6.88 -10.10 31.17
CA PHE A 80 5.45 -9.87 31.32
C PHE A 80 4.67 -10.35 30.08
N PHE A 81 5.04 -9.90 28.88
CA PHE A 81 4.32 -10.24 27.65
C PHE A 81 4.48 -11.71 27.25
N LEU A 82 5.65 -12.32 27.47
CA LEU A 82 5.82 -13.76 27.31
C LEU A 82 4.87 -14.59 28.21
N LYS A 83 4.62 -14.13 29.45
CA LYS A 83 3.64 -14.76 30.35
C LYS A 83 2.19 -14.59 29.87
N GLN A 84 1.90 -13.56 29.07
CA GLN A 84 0.61 -13.39 28.41
C GLN A 84 0.45 -14.28 27.17
N GLY A 85 1.48 -15.05 26.79
CA GLY A 85 1.47 -15.94 25.63
C GLY A 85 1.75 -15.22 24.30
N LEU A 86 2.34 -14.03 24.34
CA LEU A 86 2.71 -13.27 23.15
C LEU A 86 4.13 -13.62 22.68
N GLU A 87 4.35 -13.52 21.37
CA GLU A 87 5.69 -13.37 20.82
C GLU A 87 6.23 -11.98 21.18
N VAL A 88 7.52 -11.89 21.49
CA VAL A 88 8.14 -10.61 21.88
C VAL A 88 9.42 -10.41 21.06
N ALA A 89 9.52 -9.24 20.41
CA ALA A 89 10.68 -8.81 19.65
C ALA A 89 11.12 -7.39 20.05
N GLY A 90 12.30 -6.98 19.60
CA GLY A 90 12.82 -5.64 19.81
C GLY A 90 12.47 -4.67 18.68
N GLY A 91 12.67 -3.38 18.93
CA GLY A 91 12.58 -2.33 17.93
C GLY A 91 13.64 -1.26 18.15
N ILE A 92 14.04 -0.59 17.08
CA ILE A 92 14.98 0.53 17.11
C ILE A 92 14.47 1.62 16.17
N THR A 93 14.42 2.86 16.68
CA THR A 93 14.27 4.07 15.86
C THR A 93 15.54 4.89 15.98
N TYR A 94 16.27 5.06 14.88
CA TYR A 94 17.56 5.76 14.88
C TYR A 94 17.38 7.28 14.72
N THR A 95 16.63 7.91 15.64
CA THR A 95 16.48 9.35 15.74
C THR A 95 17.37 9.93 16.85
N ILE A 96 17.88 11.13 16.60
CA ILE A 96 18.50 12.01 17.61
C ILE A 96 17.42 12.88 18.22
N ASN A 97 16.57 13.47 17.35
CA ASN A 97 15.43 14.26 17.75
C ASN A 97 14.36 14.28 16.64
N GLU A 98 13.33 13.48 16.81
CA GLU A 98 12.21 13.38 15.85
C GLU A 98 11.48 14.71 15.65
N ARG A 99 11.46 15.58 16.67
CA ARG A 99 10.79 16.89 16.63
C ARG A 99 11.63 17.98 15.95
N ASN A 100 12.90 17.73 15.70
CA ASN A 100 13.82 18.62 14.99
C ASN A 100 14.02 18.12 13.56
N ASP A 101 13.03 18.34 12.68
CA ASP A 101 13.07 17.94 11.27
C ASP A 101 13.47 16.47 11.04
N PHE A 102 13.01 15.58 11.94
CA PHE A 102 13.36 14.16 11.94
C PHE A 102 14.87 13.91 11.95
N GLU A 103 15.59 14.60 12.81
CA GLU A 103 17.04 14.49 12.93
C GLU A 103 17.49 13.06 13.24
N THR A 104 18.27 12.48 12.32
CA THR A 104 18.86 11.14 12.42
C THR A 104 20.38 11.20 12.57
N PHE A 105 21.00 10.05 12.79
CA PHE A 105 22.45 9.95 12.91
C PHE A 105 23.16 10.30 11.59
N CYS A 106 24.34 10.93 11.69
CA CYS A 106 25.30 11.05 10.58
C CYS A 106 26.17 9.78 10.53
N TYR A 107 25.93 8.94 9.54
CA TYR A 107 26.58 7.63 9.46
C TYR A 107 28.06 7.67 9.02
N SER A 108 28.59 8.85 8.69
CA SER A 108 30.02 9.08 8.47
C SER A 108 30.73 9.66 9.68
N ASP A 109 30.00 10.16 10.69
CA ASP A 109 30.57 10.67 11.92
C ASP A 109 31.01 9.53 12.85
N PRO A 110 32.27 9.51 13.34
CA PRO A 110 32.78 8.41 14.16
C PRO A 110 32.02 8.19 15.47
N GLU A 111 31.55 9.25 16.14
CA GLU A 111 30.82 9.12 17.40
C GLU A 111 29.39 8.62 17.16
N HIS A 112 28.74 9.12 16.13
CA HIS A 112 27.42 8.61 15.72
C HIS A 112 27.51 7.13 15.30
N ARG A 113 28.55 6.71 14.56
CA ARG A 113 28.77 5.30 14.21
C ARG A 113 28.92 4.40 15.44
N LYS A 114 29.64 4.86 16.48
CA LYS A 114 29.76 4.13 17.74
C LYS A 114 28.39 3.99 18.45
N MET A 115 27.59 5.06 18.46
CA MET A 115 26.28 5.05 19.07
C MET A 115 25.32 4.11 18.34
N VAL A 116 25.23 4.18 17.00
CA VAL A 116 24.40 3.29 16.18
C VAL A 116 24.74 1.82 16.44
N LYS A 117 26.06 1.50 16.47
CA LYS A 117 26.55 0.16 16.79
C LYS A 117 26.14 -0.28 18.19
N HIS A 118 26.33 0.56 19.20
CA HIS A 118 25.97 0.28 20.58
C HIS A 118 24.45 -0.01 20.74
N ILE A 119 23.60 0.77 20.09
CA ILE A 119 22.14 0.57 20.12
C ILE A 119 21.77 -0.82 19.55
N ALA A 120 22.36 -1.20 18.41
CA ALA A 120 22.15 -2.52 17.83
C ALA A 120 22.60 -3.67 18.75
N GLU A 121 23.76 -3.52 19.38
CA GLU A 121 24.32 -4.49 20.33
C GLU A 121 23.45 -4.65 21.59
N VAL A 122 22.98 -3.54 22.16
CA VAL A 122 22.04 -3.56 23.32
C VAL A 122 20.76 -4.28 22.95
N THR A 123 20.18 -3.97 21.79
CA THR A 123 18.93 -4.62 21.35
C THR A 123 19.09 -6.11 21.11
N ALA A 124 20.16 -6.49 20.41
CA ALA A 124 20.46 -7.91 20.11
C ALA A 124 20.74 -8.76 21.37
N LYS A 125 21.21 -8.14 22.46
CA LYS A 125 21.39 -8.78 23.76
C LYS A 125 20.07 -9.29 24.35
N HIS A 126 18.98 -8.59 24.11
CA HIS A 126 17.69 -8.89 24.71
C HIS A 126 16.74 -9.67 23.81
N PHE A 127 16.90 -9.60 22.47
CA PHE A 127 15.93 -10.16 21.53
C PHE A 127 16.59 -11.03 20.45
N ASP A 128 15.90 -12.11 20.06
CA ASP A 128 16.26 -12.96 18.91
C ASP A 128 15.73 -12.41 17.58
N GLU A 129 14.94 -11.34 17.62
CA GLU A 129 14.47 -10.59 16.49
C GLU A 129 14.30 -9.12 16.89
N PHE A 130 14.77 -8.22 16.06
CA PHE A 130 14.45 -6.82 16.21
C PHE A 130 14.29 -6.12 14.86
N TRP A 131 13.70 -4.97 14.91
CA TRP A 131 13.18 -4.26 13.80
C TRP A 131 13.70 -2.83 13.76
N LEU A 132 14.10 -2.38 12.56
CA LEU A 132 14.49 -1.00 12.31
C LEU A 132 13.29 -0.26 11.75
N ASP A 133 12.86 0.79 12.47
CA ASP A 133 11.88 1.73 11.97
C ASP A 133 12.44 2.49 10.75
N ASP A 134 11.57 3.10 9.95
CA ASP A 134 11.92 3.82 8.71
C ASP A 134 12.81 5.06 8.92
N PHE A 135 13.25 5.29 10.14
CA PHE A 135 14.30 6.26 10.47
C PHE A 135 15.74 5.75 10.28
N PHE A 136 15.92 4.57 9.70
CA PHE A 136 17.24 4.11 9.28
C PHE A 136 17.60 4.70 7.90
N PHE A 137 17.75 6.02 7.88
CA PHE A 137 18.12 6.83 6.72
C PHE A 137 19.03 8.00 7.15
N THR A 138 19.52 8.78 6.19
CA THR A 138 20.26 10.01 6.47
C THR A 138 19.90 11.17 5.56
N SER A 139 19.68 12.33 6.16
CA SER A 139 19.60 13.62 5.48
C SER A 139 20.81 14.51 5.81
N CYS A 140 21.78 13.98 6.58
CA CYS A 140 22.95 14.73 7.03
C CYS A 140 23.75 15.33 5.87
N LYS A 141 24.20 16.57 6.04
CA LYS A 141 25.07 17.33 5.13
C LYS A 141 26.16 18.08 5.91
N SER A 142 26.69 17.44 6.94
CA SER A 142 27.84 17.98 7.69
C SER A 142 29.10 18.06 6.79
N ASP A 143 30.10 18.78 7.22
CA ASP A 143 31.37 18.89 6.50
C ASP A 143 32.01 17.51 6.23
N VAL A 144 31.85 16.56 7.16
CA VAL A 144 32.32 15.19 7.02
C VAL A 144 31.58 14.47 5.86
N GLU A 145 30.25 14.62 5.80
CA GLU A 145 29.43 14.04 4.74
C GLU A 145 29.72 14.68 3.37
N ILE A 146 29.88 16.01 3.32
CA ILE A 146 30.24 16.74 2.11
C ILE A 146 31.59 16.26 1.57
N ALA A 147 32.58 16.15 2.45
CA ALA A 147 33.90 15.67 2.06
C ALA A 147 33.88 14.20 1.62
N ALA A 148 33.16 13.33 2.32
CA ALA A 148 33.04 11.91 2.00
C ALA A 148 32.27 11.65 0.68
N LYS A 149 31.25 12.49 0.38
CA LYS A 149 30.49 12.43 -0.85
C LYS A 149 31.39 12.68 -2.08
N GLY A 150 32.28 13.68 -2.01
CA GLY A 150 33.08 14.10 -3.16
C GLY A 150 32.20 14.55 -4.33
N ASP A 151 32.53 14.10 -5.55
CA ASP A 151 31.82 14.47 -6.78
C ASP A 151 30.54 13.66 -7.05
N ARG A 152 30.24 12.65 -6.23
CA ARG A 152 29.01 11.84 -6.36
C ARG A 152 27.76 12.68 -6.08
N THR A 153 26.62 12.27 -6.63
CA THR A 153 25.31 12.80 -6.19
C THR A 153 25.04 12.38 -4.74
N TRP A 154 24.14 13.08 -4.05
CA TRP A 154 23.72 12.68 -2.70
C TRP A 154 23.07 11.29 -2.69
N THR A 155 22.33 10.97 -3.73
CA THR A 155 21.69 9.65 -3.88
C THR A 155 22.73 8.54 -3.96
N GLU A 156 23.67 8.61 -4.91
CA GLU A 156 24.74 7.61 -5.06
C GLU A 156 25.52 7.41 -3.75
N TYR A 157 25.95 8.51 -3.14
CA TYR A 157 26.70 8.47 -1.89
C TYR A 157 25.90 7.82 -0.75
N ARG A 158 24.64 8.22 -0.56
CA ARG A 158 23.83 7.71 0.55
C ARG A 158 23.40 6.26 0.36
N LEU A 159 23.16 5.81 -0.87
CA LEU A 159 22.89 4.39 -1.14
C LEU A 159 24.04 3.49 -0.72
N GLU A 160 25.29 3.90 -0.98
CA GLU A 160 26.49 3.16 -0.54
C GLU A 160 26.67 3.26 0.98
N LEU A 161 26.56 4.47 1.55
CA LEU A 161 26.74 4.74 2.97
C LEU A 161 25.78 3.91 3.83
N MET A 162 24.50 3.86 3.46
CA MET A 162 23.51 3.12 4.23
C MET A 162 23.65 1.60 4.09
N ASN A 163 24.16 1.09 2.97
CA ASN A 163 24.57 -0.31 2.85
C ASN A 163 25.75 -0.65 3.77
N ASP A 164 26.76 0.25 3.86
CA ASP A 164 27.86 0.09 4.81
C ASP A 164 27.36 0.11 6.25
N ALA A 165 26.52 1.09 6.59
CA ALA A 165 25.91 1.21 7.92
C ALA A 165 25.11 -0.05 8.29
N ALA A 166 24.28 -0.56 7.38
CA ALA A 166 23.53 -1.78 7.61
C ALA A 166 24.43 -2.98 7.95
N LYS A 167 25.49 -3.19 7.17
CA LYS A 167 26.42 -4.32 7.36
C LYS A 167 27.27 -4.17 8.62
N ASN A 168 27.91 -3.00 8.79
CA ASN A 168 29.01 -2.81 9.73
C ASN A 168 28.58 -2.17 11.05
N LEU A 169 27.42 -1.50 11.10
CA LEU A 169 26.95 -0.84 12.32
C LEU A 169 25.73 -1.52 12.94
N VAL A 170 24.97 -2.28 12.16
CA VAL A 170 23.74 -2.92 12.63
C VAL A 170 23.85 -4.44 12.60
N ILE A 171 23.87 -5.05 11.42
CA ILE A 171 23.75 -6.50 11.26
C ILE A 171 24.96 -7.23 11.84
N GLY A 172 26.19 -6.81 11.48
CA GLY A 172 27.43 -7.43 11.97
C GLY A 172 27.55 -7.37 13.49
N PRO A 173 27.46 -6.18 14.12
CA PRO A 173 27.49 -6.06 15.58
C PRO A 173 26.37 -6.84 16.28
N ALA A 174 25.13 -6.77 15.79
CA ALA A 174 24.03 -7.51 16.37
C ALA A 174 24.27 -9.03 16.35
N LYS A 175 24.71 -9.58 15.22
CA LYS A 175 25.02 -11.02 15.08
C LYS A 175 26.28 -11.43 15.84
N THR A 176 27.18 -10.51 16.18
CA THR A 176 28.31 -10.77 17.08
C THR A 176 27.82 -10.98 18.52
N VAL A 177 26.85 -10.19 18.98
CA VAL A 177 26.24 -10.33 20.31
C VAL A 177 25.30 -11.52 20.38
N ASN A 178 24.44 -11.68 19.38
CA ASN A 178 23.48 -12.77 19.29
C ASN A 178 23.50 -13.39 17.89
N PRO A 179 24.21 -14.50 17.66
CA PRO A 179 24.32 -15.12 16.32
C PRO A 179 23.00 -15.57 15.72
N LYS A 180 21.94 -15.71 16.52
CA LYS A 180 20.60 -16.14 16.07
C LYS A 180 19.69 -14.97 15.71
N VAL A 181 20.10 -13.74 16.03
CA VAL A 181 19.25 -12.57 15.86
C VAL A 181 18.84 -12.36 14.40
N LYS A 182 17.57 -12.11 14.19
CA LYS A 182 17.01 -11.64 12.93
C LYS A 182 16.89 -10.12 12.97
N VAL A 183 17.45 -9.47 11.97
CA VAL A 183 17.36 -8.01 11.79
C VAL A 183 16.44 -7.71 10.64
N ILE A 184 15.37 -7.00 10.90
CA ILE A 184 14.31 -6.67 9.93
C ILE A 184 14.32 -5.17 9.68
N ILE A 185 14.14 -4.74 8.44
CA ILE A 185 14.03 -3.32 8.07
C ILE A 185 12.62 -2.97 7.61
N LYS A 186 12.11 -1.84 8.07
CA LYS A 186 10.90 -1.20 7.53
C LYS A 186 11.26 -0.19 6.44
N TYR A 187 10.54 -0.25 5.33
CA TYR A 187 10.54 0.78 4.30
C TYR A 187 9.28 1.64 4.44
N PRO A 188 9.40 2.98 4.34
CA PRO A 188 8.26 3.87 4.47
C PRO A 188 7.30 3.78 3.27
N ASN A 189 6.09 4.29 3.45
CA ASN A 189 5.06 4.34 2.42
C ASN A 189 5.38 5.31 1.25
N TRP A 190 6.28 6.27 1.45
CA TRP A 190 6.73 7.23 0.44
C TRP A 190 8.01 6.76 -0.28
N TYR A 191 8.02 5.51 -0.69
CA TYR A 191 9.15 4.80 -1.30
C TYR A 191 9.73 5.48 -2.56
N ASP A 192 8.98 6.36 -3.21
CA ASP A 192 9.44 7.06 -4.41
C ASP A 192 10.60 8.04 -4.14
N HIS A 193 10.83 8.39 -2.86
CA HIS A 193 11.93 9.25 -2.42
C HIS A 193 13.05 8.51 -1.69
N PHE A 194 12.99 7.20 -1.58
CA PHE A 194 13.87 6.40 -0.71
C PHE A 194 15.35 6.50 -1.06
N GLN A 195 15.69 6.48 -2.35
CA GLN A 195 17.07 6.53 -2.78
C GLN A 195 17.78 7.83 -2.36
N GLY A 196 17.07 8.93 -2.35
CA GLY A 196 17.60 10.23 -1.91
C GLY A 196 17.99 10.28 -0.44
N LEU A 197 17.43 9.38 0.38
CA LEU A 197 17.69 9.24 1.80
C LEU A 197 18.59 8.04 2.13
N GLY A 198 18.98 7.23 1.12
CA GLY A 198 19.87 6.10 1.29
C GLY A 198 19.18 4.74 1.40
N PHE A 199 17.88 4.65 1.19
CA PHE A 199 17.19 3.35 1.10
C PHE A 199 17.54 2.66 -0.23
N ASN A 200 18.47 1.73 -0.17
CA ASN A 200 18.92 0.97 -1.32
C ASN A 200 18.01 -0.23 -1.55
N LEU A 201 17.00 -0.09 -2.42
CA LEU A 201 16.03 -1.15 -2.71
C LEU A 201 16.61 -2.29 -3.57
N ALA A 202 17.74 -2.05 -4.26
CA ALA A 202 18.41 -3.10 -5.05
C ALA A 202 19.16 -4.09 -4.15
N ASP A 203 19.90 -3.58 -3.16
CA ASP A 203 20.77 -4.39 -2.29
C ASP A 203 20.21 -4.57 -0.89
N GLY A 204 19.63 -3.49 -0.33
CA GLY A 204 19.16 -3.43 1.08
C GLY A 204 18.26 -4.59 1.47
N PRO A 205 17.18 -4.89 0.73
CA PRO A 205 16.28 -5.98 1.06
C PRO A 205 16.95 -7.35 1.18
N MET A 206 18.09 -7.55 0.51
CA MET A 206 18.86 -8.79 0.54
C MET A 206 19.84 -8.88 1.72
N LEU A 207 20.14 -7.74 2.36
CA LEU A 207 21.05 -7.70 3.51
C LEU A 207 20.36 -8.12 4.80
N PHE A 208 19.10 -7.73 4.97
CA PHE A 208 18.31 -7.99 6.17
C PHE A 208 17.64 -9.37 6.14
N ASP A 209 17.31 -9.90 7.31
CA ASP A 209 16.63 -11.19 7.43
C ASP A 209 15.15 -11.13 7.03
N GLY A 210 14.56 -9.94 6.96
CA GLY A 210 13.20 -9.67 6.50
C GLY A 210 12.99 -8.18 6.21
N ILE A 211 11.89 -7.88 5.53
CA ILE A 211 11.46 -6.52 5.22
C ILE A 211 10.02 -6.30 5.70
N TRP A 212 9.69 -5.04 5.96
CA TRP A 212 8.35 -4.57 6.28
C TRP A 212 8.05 -3.27 5.55
N THR A 213 6.78 -2.93 5.47
CA THR A 213 6.34 -1.75 4.72
C THR A 213 5.40 -0.90 5.54
N GLY A 214 5.61 0.42 5.49
CA GLY A 214 4.62 1.38 5.95
C GLY A 214 3.39 1.36 5.05
N THR A 215 2.22 1.26 5.64
CA THR A 215 0.94 1.27 4.92
C THR A 215 0.06 2.45 5.35
N GLU A 216 0.69 3.49 5.88
CA GLU A 216 0.03 4.70 6.33
C GLU A 216 -0.60 5.45 5.15
N THR A 217 -1.90 5.56 5.12
CA THR A 217 -2.61 6.32 4.09
C THR A 217 -3.07 7.69 4.57
N ARG A 218 -3.08 7.92 5.87
CA ARG A 218 -3.41 9.20 6.51
C ARG A 218 -4.50 10.00 5.79
N ASP A 219 -4.50 11.32 5.90
CA ASP A 219 -5.43 12.18 5.18
C ASP A 219 -4.98 12.39 3.72
N PRO A 220 -5.78 12.00 2.70
CA PRO A 220 -5.44 12.20 1.31
C PRO A 220 -5.37 13.68 0.89
N ALA A 221 -5.97 14.59 1.67
CA ALA A 221 -5.86 16.03 1.45
C ALA A 221 -4.55 16.63 1.99
N SER A 222 -3.72 15.82 2.66
CA SER A 222 -2.41 16.26 3.16
C SER A 222 -1.41 16.47 2.02
N ALA A 223 -0.33 17.19 2.31
CA ALA A 223 0.76 17.43 1.34
C ALA A 223 1.45 16.15 0.83
N GLN A 224 1.21 15.00 1.46
CA GLN A 224 1.77 13.71 1.04
C GLN A 224 0.99 13.06 -0.10
N HIS A 225 -0.21 13.51 -0.43
CA HIS A 225 -1.06 12.98 -1.50
C HIS A 225 -1.31 11.46 -1.45
N LEU A 226 -1.38 10.90 -0.24
CA LEU A 226 -1.53 9.46 -0.04
C LEU A 226 -2.97 9.02 -0.30
N GLN A 227 -3.16 8.17 -1.30
CA GLN A 227 -4.47 7.61 -1.64
C GLN A 227 -4.77 6.34 -0.84
N ASN A 228 -6.06 5.98 -0.67
CA ASN A 228 -6.46 4.76 0.06
C ASN A 228 -5.77 3.51 -0.50
N TYR A 229 -5.72 3.38 -1.82
CA TYR A 229 -5.13 2.24 -2.51
C TYR A 229 -3.65 1.98 -2.17
N LEU A 230 -2.93 2.97 -1.63
CA LEU A 230 -1.52 2.84 -1.27
C LEU A 230 -1.28 1.69 -0.30
N SER A 231 -2.14 1.49 0.71
CA SER A 231 -1.97 0.43 1.71
C SER A 231 -1.92 -0.98 1.07
N TYR A 232 -2.69 -1.20 0.02
CA TYR A 232 -2.64 -2.43 -0.77
C TYR A 232 -1.40 -2.47 -1.67
N ASN A 233 -1.18 -1.41 -2.42
CA ASN A 233 -0.21 -1.37 -3.50
C ASN A 233 1.23 -1.50 -3.01
N ILE A 234 1.57 -0.88 -1.87
CA ILE A 234 2.91 -0.95 -1.30
C ILE A 234 3.25 -2.33 -0.76
N ILE A 235 2.30 -3.04 -0.16
CA ILE A 235 2.51 -4.44 0.24
C ILE A 235 2.84 -5.29 -1.00
N ARG A 236 2.12 -5.08 -2.11
CA ARG A 236 2.36 -5.81 -3.36
C ARG A 236 3.74 -5.53 -3.93
N TYR A 237 4.16 -4.26 -3.97
CA TYR A 237 5.47 -3.88 -4.48
C TYR A 237 6.61 -4.56 -3.70
N PHE A 238 6.58 -4.50 -2.37
CA PHE A 238 7.64 -5.10 -1.55
C PHE A 238 7.55 -6.63 -1.48
N GLU A 239 6.38 -7.23 -1.64
CA GLU A 239 6.28 -8.68 -1.85
C GLU A 239 6.88 -9.10 -3.18
N ASN A 240 6.63 -8.35 -4.27
CA ASN A 240 7.22 -8.59 -5.59
C ASN A 240 8.72 -8.28 -5.64
N LEU A 241 9.20 -7.37 -4.79
CA LEU A 241 10.62 -7.05 -4.67
C LEU A 241 11.42 -8.21 -4.05
N ARG A 242 10.90 -8.83 -3.00
CA ARG A 242 11.51 -9.99 -2.34
C ARG A 242 10.43 -10.98 -1.90
N PRO A 243 9.98 -11.86 -2.80
CA PRO A 243 8.88 -12.80 -2.52
C PRO A 243 9.16 -13.66 -1.28
N GLY A 244 8.18 -13.73 -0.38
CA GLY A 244 8.28 -14.51 0.84
C GLY A 244 8.95 -13.82 2.03
N TYR A 245 9.54 -12.65 1.85
CA TYR A 245 10.30 -11.95 2.90
C TYR A 245 9.64 -10.65 3.40
N ASN A 246 8.56 -10.19 2.78
CA ASN A 246 7.77 -9.10 3.33
C ASN A 246 6.95 -9.61 4.52
N GLY A 247 7.36 -9.24 5.74
CA GLY A 247 6.74 -9.70 6.99
C GLY A 247 5.36 -9.11 7.20
N GLY A 248 5.10 -7.90 6.73
CA GLY A 248 3.77 -7.29 6.91
C GLY A 248 3.70 -5.80 6.69
N GLY A 249 2.59 -5.23 7.11
CA GLY A 249 2.26 -3.82 6.99
C GLY A 249 2.20 -3.11 8.34
N TRP A 250 2.77 -1.93 8.39
CA TRP A 250 2.73 -1.02 9.53
C TRP A 250 1.59 -0.03 9.36
N VAL A 251 0.56 -0.16 10.19
CA VAL A 251 -0.59 0.73 10.17
C VAL A 251 -0.41 1.80 11.23
N ASP A 252 -0.25 3.03 10.79
CA ASP A 252 -0.18 4.21 11.66
C ASP A 252 -1.49 5.00 11.56
N ALA A 253 -2.21 5.06 12.68
CA ALA A 253 -3.41 5.85 12.83
C ALA A 253 -3.11 7.34 13.09
N GLY A 254 -1.84 7.70 13.23
CA GLY A 254 -1.38 9.03 13.56
C GLY A 254 -1.70 10.06 12.49
N GLY A 255 -2.70 10.86 12.75
CA GLY A 255 -3.10 12.00 11.96
C GLY A 255 -4.33 12.62 12.59
N ILE A 256 -4.27 13.90 12.83
CA ILE A 256 -5.32 14.67 13.50
C ILE A 256 -6.65 14.65 12.73
N GLN A 257 -6.64 14.25 11.46
CA GLN A 257 -7.78 14.33 10.54
C GLN A 257 -8.21 12.97 9.96
N MET A 258 -7.70 11.87 10.51
CA MET A 258 -8.09 10.54 10.05
C MET A 258 -9.51 10.20 10.54
N SER A 259 -10.43 9.99 9.60
CA SER A 259 -11.74 9.42 9.92
C SER A 259 -11.61 7.94 10.30
N MET A 260 -12.63 7.40 10.93
CA MET A 260 -12.62 5.97 11.31
C MET A 260 -12.70 5.05 10.11
N ASP A 261 -13.46 5.45 9.08
CA ASP A 261 -13.50 4.69 7.83
C ASP A 261 -12.11 4.63 7.20
N ARG A 262 -11.37 5.74 7.20
CA ARG A 262 -9.99 5.78 6.69
C ARG A 262 -9.07 4.81 7.45
N TYR A 263 -9.17 4.75 8.77
CA TYR A 263 -8.41 3.78 9.55
C TYR A 263 -8.84 2.34 9.28
N ALA A 264 -10.14 2.08 9.20
CA ALA A 264 -10.69 0.77 8.88
C ALA A 264 -10.26 0.30 7.47
N GLU A 265 -10.36 1.18 6.47
CA GLU A 265 -9.90 0.93 5.10
C GLU A 265 -8.41 0.60 5.05
N GLN A 266 -7.57 1.35 5.77
CA GLN A 266 -6.14 1.11 5.83
C GLN A 266 -5.80 -0.29 6.39
N LEU A 267 -6.47 -0.70 7.48
CA LEU A 267 -6.34 -2.05 8.06
C LEU A 267 -6.80 -3.12 7.08
N HIS A 268 -7.97 -2.92 6.48
CA HIS A 268 -8.57 -3.83 5.50
C HIS A 268 -7.66 -4.01 4.28
N LEU A 269 -7.26 -2.92 3.64
CA LEU A 269 -6.40 -2.94 2.44
C LEU A 269 -5.04 -3.59 2.70
N THR A 270 -4.46 -3.36 3.88
CA THR A 270 -3.22 -4.02 4.30
C THR A 270 -3.41 -5.53 4.38
N ALA A 271 -4.51 -5.99 4.99
CA ALA A 271 -4.79 -7.42 5.16
C ALA A 271 -5.10 -8.12 3.82
N ILE A 272 -5.96 -7.53 2.97
CA ILE A 272 -6.34 -8.14 1.68
C ILE A 272 -5.21 -8.16 0.65
N ALA A 273 -4.18 -7.33 0.83
CA ALA A 273 -2.93 -7.41 0.07
C ALA A 273 -2.08 -8.65 0.46
N LYS A 274 -2.56 -9.48 1.39
CA LYS A 274 -1.89 -10.67 1.94
C LYS A 274 -0.65 -10.34 2.78
N ALA A 275 -0.71 -9.25 3.56
CA ALA A 275 0.26 -9.01 4.62
C ALA A 275 0.26 -10.18 5.62
N ARG A 276 1.43 -10.69 5.99
CA ARG A 276 1.57 -11.82 6.94
C ARG A 276 1.36 -11.39 8.38
N ASP A 277 1.56 -10.11 8.65
CA ASP A 277 1.35 -9.49 9.95
C ASP A 277 0.86 -8.05 9.73
N VAL A 278 -0.11 -7.63 10.53
CA VAL A 278 -0.62 -6.26 10.56
C VAL A 278 -0.19 -5.64 11.87
N MET A 279 0.76 -4.72 11.80
CA MET A 279 1.27 -4.05 12.99
C MET A 279 0.56 -2.73 13.24
N LEU A 280 0.17 -2.53 14.47
CA LEU A 280 -0.51 -1.33 14.93
C LEU A 280 0.49 -0.39 15.62
N PHE A 281 0.69 0.77 15.06
CA PHE A 281 1.43 1.88 15.65
C PHE A 281 0.44 2.90 16.23
N ALA A 282 0.49 3.21 17.50
CA ALA A 282 1.37 2.64 18.52
C ALA A 282 0.58 2.30 19.79
N TYR A 283 1.21 1.58 20.71
CA TYR A 283 0.61 1.12 21.96
C TYR A 283 -0.17 2.20 22.71
N ASN A 284 0.37 3.42 22.81
CA ASN A 284 -0.32 4.53 23.49
C ASN A 284 -1.61 4.97 22.80
N GLN A 285 -1.67 4.90 21.48
CA GLN A 285 -2.86 5.28 20.71
C GLN A 285 -4.01 4.27 20.93
N LEU A 286 -3.67 3.00 21.14
CA LEU A 286 -4.65 1.95 21.45
C LEU A 286 -5.24 2.09 22.86
N LEU A 287 -4.56 2.81 23.77
CA LEU A 287 -5.05 3.03 25.13
C LEU A 287 -6.13 4.11 25.21
N ASP A 288 -5.91 5.20 24.55
CA ASP A 288 -6.80 6.36 24.64
C ASP A 288 -6.50 7.34 23.51
N TYR A 289 -6.96 6.99 22.31
CA TYR A 289 -6.93 7.92 21.20
C TYR A 289 -8.36 8.30 20.84
N PRO A 290 -8.92 9.37 21.47
CA PRO A 290 -10.26 9.78 21.17
C PRO A 290 -10.30 10.35 19.76
N LEU A 291 -11.03 9.71 18.88
CA LEU A 291 -11.53 10.42 17.71
C LEU A 291 -12.50 11.47 18.21
N ARG A 292 -12.16 12.72 17.95
CA ARG A 292 -13.05 13.82 18.22
C ARG A 292 -14.24 13.73 17.29
N ASP A 293 -15.42 14.13 17.78
CA ASP A 293 -16.64 14.10 16.96
C ASP A 293 -16.51 14.95 15.68
N GLU A 294 -15.66 15.97 15.68
CA GLU A 294 -15.34 16.81 14.51
C GLU A 294 -14.65 16.05 13.37
N TYR A 295 -14.01 14.90 13.66
CA TYR A 295 -13.37 14.04 12.66
C TYR A 295 -14.24 12.85 12.25
N ARG A 296 -15.44 12.78 12.77
CA ARG A 296 -16.44 11.81 12.38
C ARG A 296 -16.95 12.15 11.00
N ALA A 297 -16.79 11.24 10.06
CA ALA A 297 -17.30 11.43 8.73
C ALA A 297 -18.84 11.44 8.70
N PRO A 298 -19.47 12.26 7.86
CA PRO A 298 -20.94 12.39 7.81
C PRO A 298 -21.69 11.09 7.47
N TRP A 299 -21.04 10.17 6.74
CA TRP A 299 -21.61 8.88 6.34
C TRP A 299 -21.52 7.79 7.41
N GLN A 300 -20.75 7.98 8.47
CA GLN A 300 -20.61 6.99 9.54
C GLN A 300 -21.94 6.73 10.24
N GLY A 301 -22.26 5.45 10.45
CA GLY A 301 -23.55 5.02 10.97
C GLY A 301 -24.67 4.94 9.94
N THR A 302 -24.44 5.27 8.66
CA THR A 302 -25.44 5.26 7.58
C THR A 302 -25.30 4.10 6.60
N GLY A 303 -24.52 3.08 6.96
CA GLY A 303 -24.46 1.85 6.18
C GLY A 303 -23.13 1.59 5.47
N THR A 304 -22.01 2.09 5.98
CA THR A 304 -20.65 1.67 5.57
C THR A 304 -20.41 0.20 5.94
N SER A 305 -19.31 -0.39 5.48
CA SER A 305 -18.87 -1.71 5.96
C SER A 305 -18.51 -1.69 7.45
N TRP A 306 -18.26 -0.51 8.00
CA TRP A 306 -17.80 -0.32 9.39
C TRP A 306 -18.65 0.71 10.12
N ASP A 307 -19.53 0.25 11.02
CA ASP A 307 -20.40 1.11 11.83
C ASP A 307 -19.63 1.62 13.07
N TYR A 308 -19.18 2.86 13.00
CA TYR A 308 -18.42 3.50 14.06
C TYR A 308 -19.17 3.61 15.38
N ASP A 309 -20.46 3.95 15.36
CA ASP A 309 -21.24 4.09 16.59
C ASP A 309 -21.42 2.74 17.28
N GLN A 310 -21.64 1.68 16.50
CA GLN A 310 -21.68 0.32 17.01
C GLN A 310 -20.33 -0.12 17.60
N MET A 311 -19.22 0.23 16.96
CA MET A 311 -17.88 -0.09 17.47
C MET A 311 -17.56 0.63 18.78
N ARG A 312 -18.04 1.87 18.97
CA ARG A 312 -17.84 2.64 20.21
C ARG A 312 -18.72 2.18 21.37
N ALA A 313 -19.81 1.48 21.11
CA ALA A 313 -20.70 1.03 22.16
C ALA A 313 -20.03 0.03 23.10
N PRO A 314 -20.31 0.08 24.43
CA PRO A 314 -19.87 -0.95 25.36
C PRO A 314 -20.32 -2.34 24.90
N PHE A 315 -19.43 -3.30 24.99
CA PHE A 315 -19.67 -4.67 24.53
C PHE A 315 -19.33 -5.71 25.60
N LYS A 316 -19.75 -6.95 25.41
CA LYS A 316 -19.44 -8.06 26.30
C LYS A 316 -18.20 -8.80 25.82
N ASN A 317 -17.24 -8.98 26.72
CA ASN A 317 -16.15 -9.93 26.57
C ASN A 317 -16.23 -10.92 27.74
N GLY A 318 -16.75 -12.12 27.46
CA GLY A 318 -17.16 -13.07 28.49
C GLY A 318 -18.22 -12.46 29.41
N ASN A 319 -18.00 -12.51 30.72
CA ASN A 319 -18.93 -11.99 31.73
C ASN A 319 -18.70 -10.49 32.05
N LYS A 320 -17.72 -9.83 31.41
CA LYS A 320 -17.39 -8.43 31.68
C LYS A 320 -17.97 -7.52 30.62
N THR A 321 -18.43 -6.33 31.03
CA THR A 321 -18.73 -5.24 30.12
C THR A 321 -17.46 -4.42 29.93
N VAL A 322 -17.05 -4.24 28.68
CA VAL A 322 -15.87 -3.46 28.28
C VAL A 322 -16.34 -2.16 27.66
N THR A 323 -15.83 -1.03 28.16
CA THR A 323 -15.93 0.25 27.49
C THR A 323 -14.74 0.34 26.53
N PRO A 324 -14.96 0.38 25.22
CA PRO A 324 -13.86 0.32 24.26
C PRO A 324 -13.05 1.62 24.21
N THR A 325 -11.76 1.49 23.98
CA THR A 325 -10.97 2.57 23.38
C THR A 325 -11.17 2.52 21.87
N THR A 326 -11.23 3.69 21.25
CA THR A 326 -11.68 3.78 19.86
C THR A 326 -10.81 2.96 18.91
N MET A 327 -9.48 3.20 18.92
CA MET A 327 -8.57 2.58 17.95
C MET A 327 -8.44 1.07 18.13
N ALA A 328 -8.31 0.58 19.36
CA ALA A 328 -8.17 -0.85 19.62
C ALA A 328 -9.45 -1.62 19.22
N ARG A 329 -10.63 -1.04 19.48
CA ARG A 329 -11.89 -1.69 19.12
C ARG A 329 -12.10 -1.76 17.62
N ILE A 330 -11.76 -0.71 16.90
CA ILE A 330 -11.88 -0.71 15.43
C ILE A 330 -10.91 -1.70 14.83
N ALA A 331 -9.66 -1.72 15.31
CA ALA A 331 -8.69 -2.70 14.87
C ALA A 331 -9.20 -4.14 15.08
N ASP A 332 -9.75 -4.46 16.25
CA ASP A 332 -10.31 -5.78 16.55
C ASP A 332 -11.43 -6.16 15.56
N VAL A 333 -12.42 -5.29 15.37
CA VAL A 333 -13.58 -5.59 14.49
C VAL A 333 -13.13 -5.75 13.04
N VAL A 334 -12.34 -4.81 12.53
CA VAL A 334 -11.90 -4.81 11.12
C VAL A 334 -10.99 -5.99 10.83
N LEU A 335 -10.02 -6.27 11.71
CA LEU A 335 -9.07 -7.36 11.49
C LEU A 335 -9.73 -8.74 11.61
N ARG A 336 -10.74 -8.93 12.48
CA ARG A 336 -11.52 -10.17 12.49
C ARG A 336 -12.32 -10.36 11.20
N GLN A 337 -12.95 -9.29 10.68
CA GLN A 337 -13.64 -9.35 9.38
C GLN A 337 -12.66 -9.67 8.25
N ALA A 338 -11.51 -8.99 8.24
CA ALA A 338 -10.46 -9.21 7.25
C ALA A 338 -9.87 -10.61 7.32
N ASP A 339 -9.64 -11.17 8.52
CA ASP A 339 -9.12 -12.54 8.69
C ASP A 339 -10.06 -13.57 8.06
N HIS A 340 -11.37 -13.45 8.33
CA HIS A 340 -12.37 -14.33 7.72
C HIS A 340 -12.39 -14.21 6.17
N LEU A 341 -12.23 -13.01 5.64
CA LEU A 341 -12.20 -12.75 4.21
C LEU A 341 -10.90 -13.27 3.57
N VAL A 342 -9.74 -12.91 4.13
CA VAL A 342 -8.41 -13.29 3.63
C VAL A 342 -8.25 -14.80 3.49
N GLY A 343 -8.85 -15.58 4.40
CA GLY A 343 -8.87 -17.05 4.31
C GLY A 343 -9.58 -17.61 3.08
N LYS A 344 -10.47 -16.83 2.43
CA LYS A 344 -11.20 -17.23 1.23
C LYS A 344 -10.54 -16.75 -0.07
N LEU A 345 -9.65 -15.75 0.01
CA LEU A 345 -8.99 -15.15 -1.14
C LEU A 345 -7.75 -15.95 -1.58
N GLY A 346 -7.48 -15.97 -2.88
CA GLY A 346 -6.22 -16.45 -3.46
C GLY A 346 -5.07 -15.46 -3.30
N ASN A 347 -4.05 -15.62 -4.14
CA ASN A 347 -2.97 -14.63 -4.25
C ASN A 347 -3.44 -13.44 -5.10
N PRO A 348 -3.10 -12.21 -4.73
CA PRO A 348 -3.42 -11.04 -5.54
C PRO A 348 -2.83 -11.12 -6.95
N ILE A 349 -3.63 -10.72 -7.94
CA ILE A 349 -3.22 -10.56 -9.35
C ILE A 349 -3.66 -9.19 -9.86
N GLY A 350 -2.98 -8.68 -10.87
CA GLY A 350 -3.32 -7.36 -11.42
C GLY A 350 -2.54 -6.98 -12.66
N ILE A 351 -2.75 -5.75 -13.10
CA ILE A 351 -2.02 -5.12 -14.20
C ILE A 351 -0.60 -4.87 -13.74
N GLN A 352 0.36 -5.48 -14.40
CA GLN A 352 1.76 -5.27 -14.06
C GLN A 352 2.23 -3.88 -14.45
N SER A 353 2.73 -3.12 -13.47
CA SER A 353 3.40 -1.84 -13.65
C SER A 353 4.88 -1.98 -13.31
N TYR A 354 5.73 -1.73 -14.30
CA TYR A 354 7.18 -1.87 -14.12
C TYR A 354 7.79 -0.61 -13.51
N LYS A 355 8.38 -0.77 -12.33
CA LYS A 355 9.13 0.28 -11.62
C LYS A 355 10.54 -0.22 -11.31
N PRO A 356 11.55 0.14 -12.13
CA PRO A 356 12.96 -0.18 -11.87
C PRO A 356 13.41 0.35 -10.50
N PHE A 357 14.40 -0.31 -9.90
CA PHE A 357 15.00 0.21 -8.67
C PHE A 357 15.52 1.63 -8.85
N HIS A 358 15.31 2.46 -7.85
CA HIS A 358 15.77 3.84 -7.78
C HIS A 358 15.26 4.76 -8.90
N SER A 359 14.20 4.36 -9.59
CA SER A 359 13.54 5.19 -10.61
C SER A 359 12.62 6.24 -9.99
N LEU A 360 12.47 7.36 -10.68
CA LEU A 360 11.64 8.51 -10.30
C LEU A 360 10.72 8.89 -11.46
N GLY A 361 9.75 9.71 -11.17
CA GLY A 361 8.79 10.27 -12.12
C GLY A 361 7.40 9.65 -12.00
N GLU A 362 6.38 10.48 -12.13
CA GLU A 362 4.97 10.12 -11.92
C GLU A 362 4.77 9.35 -10.60
N ASP A 363 5.47 9.80 -9.54
CA ASP A 363 5.47 9.18 -8.24
C ASP A 363 4.04 9.05 -7.69
N PHE A 364 3.70 7.89 -7.12
CA PHE A 364 2.38 7.52 -6.61
C PHE A 364 1.27 7.35 -7.68
N LEU A 365 1.54 7.50 -8.98
CA LEU A 365 0.51 7.40 -10.03
C LEU A 365 -0.27 6.08 -9.95
N GLN A 366 0.40 4.96 -9.66
CA GLN A 366 -0.26 3.65 -9.56
C GLN A 366 -1.34 3.61 -8.48
N ASN A 367 -1.22 4.44 -7.42
CA ASN A 367 -2.27 4.53 -6.40
C ASN A 367 -3.53 5.22 -6.93
N TYR A 368 -3.36 6.30 -7.72
CA TYR A 368 -4.47 6.96 -8.41
C TYR A 368 -5.14 6.05 -9.44
N LEU A 369 -4.34 5.26 -10.16
CA LEU A 369 -4.84 4.26 -11.11
C LEU A 369 -5.64 3.16 -10.39
N GLY A 370 -5.19 2.71 -9.23
CA GLY A 370 -5.95 1.81 -8.37
C GLY A 370 -7.29 2.40 -7.92
N MET A 371 -7.29 3.68 -7.52
CA MET A 371 -8.51 4.40 -7.13
C MET A 371 -9.49 4.61 -8.28
N ILE A 372 -9.05 4.60 -9.53
CA ILE A 372 -9.95 4.59 -10.69
C ILE A 372 -10.30 3.17 -11.16
N GLY A 373 -10.09 2.14 -10.34
CA GLY A 373 -10.55 0.78 -10.56
C GLY A 373 -9.68 -0.10 -11.45
N LEU A 374 -8.41 0.27 -11.63
CA LEU A 374 -7.41 -0.60 -12.25
C LEU A 374 -6.75 -1.47 -11.17
N PRO A 375 -6.86 -2.80 -11.22
CA PRO A 375 -6.19 -3.67 -10.25
C PRO A 375 -4.68 -3.65 -10.50
N MET A 376 -3.93 -2.87 -9.71
CA MET A 376 -2.50 -2.64 -9.93
C MET A 376 -1.64 -3.69 -9.23
N ASP A 377 -0.54 -4.09 -9.87
CA ASP A 377 0.53 -4.91 -9.28
C ASP A 377 1.89 -4.37 -9.74
N ILE A 378 2.62 -3.67 -8.83
CA ILE A 378 3.89 -3.02 -9.16
C ILE A 378 5.03 -4.02 -9.02
N HIS A 379 5.91 -4.06 -10.01
CA HIS A 379 7.06 -4.95 -10.05
C HIS A 379 8.39 -4.20 -10.28
N PRO A 380 9.46 -4.56 -9.56
CA PRO A 380 10.80 -4.01 -9.80
C PRO A 380 11.47 -4.62 -11.04
N SER A 381 10.92 -5.72 -11.56
CA SER A 381 11.39 -6.40 -12.78
C SER A 381 10.35 -6.32 -13.88
N PHE A 382 10.82 -6.16 -15.14
CA PHE A 382 9.94 -6.21 -16.31
C PHE A 382 9.45 -7.65 -16.50
N ALA A 383 8.15 -7.87 -16.35
CA ALA A 383 7.57 -9.18 -16.56
C ALA A 383 7.47 -9.49 -18.06
N LYS A 384 7.74 -10.74 -18.40
CA LYS A 384 7.56 -11.26 -19.76
C LYS A 384 6.19 -11.89 -19.88
N ASP A 385 5.69 -11.92 -21.12
CA ASP A 385 4.48 -12.67 -21.50
C ASP A 385 3.18 -12.19 -20.80
N GLN A 386 3.13 -10.92 -20.39
CA GLN A 386 1.89 -10.29 -19.91
C GLN A 386 1.08 -9.79 -21.11
N GLU A 387 -0.24 -10.01 -21.09
CA GLU A 387 -1.12 -9.51 -22.15
C GLU A 387 -1.07 -7.97 -22.30
N VAL A 388 -0.88 -7.28 -21.18
CA VAL A 388 -0.66 -5.83 -21.10
C VAL A 388 0.34 -5.51 -20.00
N ILE A 389 1.27 -4.59 -20.24
CA ILE A 389 2.15 -4.00 -19.23
C ILE A 389 2.01 -2.50 -19.21
N LEU A 390 1.99 -1.90 -18.01
CA LEU A 390 1.99 -0.46 -17.81
C LEU A 390 3.42 0.03 -17.51
N LEU A 391 3.83 1.06 -18.25
CA LEU A 391 5.11 1.75 -18.10
C LEU A 391 4.88 3.22 -17.83
N THR A 392 5.12 3.66 -16.60
CA THR A 392 5.09 5.06 -16.21
C THR A 392 6.45 5.73 -16.50
N GLU A 393 6.59 7.02 -16.22
CA GLU A 393 7.86 7.75 -16.36
C GLU A 393 9.02 7.04 -15.66
N GLN A 394 8.76 6.33 -14.58
CA GLN A 394 9.74 5.54 -13.83
C GLN A 394 10.50 4.54 -14.71
N ALA A 395 9.86 4.00 -15.75
CA ALA A 395 10.49 3.06 -16.68
C ALA A 395 11.63 3.69 -17.51
N ALA A 396 11.71 5.02 -17.61
CA ALA A 396 12.82 5.72 -18.26
C ALA A 396 14.18 5.45 -17.60
N GLY A 397 14.18 5.06 -16.31
CA GLY A 397 15.38 4.64 -15.57
C GLY A 397 16.03 3.35 -16.07
N ASP A 398 15.35 2.59 -16.91
CA ASP A 398 15.89 1.36 -17.53
C ASP A 398 16.50 1.66 -18.89
N ALA A 399 17.81 1.47 -19.03
CA ALA A 399 18.55 1.72 -20.28
C ALA A 399 18.04 0.83 -21.44
N ASP A 400 17.56 -0.38 -21.15
CA ASP A 400 17.06 -1.36 -22.11
C ASP A 400 15.54 -1.28 -22.35
N ILE A 401 14.86 -0.25 -21.86
CA ILE A 401 13.39 -0.19 -21.89
C ILE A 401 12.82 -0.32 -23.30
N MET A 402 13.44 0.30 -24.31
CA MET A 402 12.96 0.20 -25.69
C MET A 402 13.03 -1.20 -26.25
N LYS A 403 14.12 -1.93 -25.98
CA LYS A 403 14.25 -3.34 -26.37
C LYS A 403 13.16 -4.19 -25.75
N LYS A 404 12.81 -3.92 -24.49
CA LYS A 404 11.74 -4.62 -23.76
C LYS A 404 10.36 -4.30 -24.36
N ILE A 405 10.09 -3.02 -24.66
CA ILE A 405 8.87 -2.56 -25.32
C ILE A 405 8.70 -3.27 -26.69
N GLU A 406 9.74 -3.20 -27.53
CA GLU A 406 9.68 -3.83 -28.87
C GLU A 406 9.47 -5.35 -28.79
N GLN A 407 10.16 -6.02 -27.86
CA GLN A 407 10.01 -7.45 -27.66
C GLN A 407 8.57 -7.79 -27.24
N GLN A 408 7.98 -7.06 -26.30
CA GLN A 408 6.61 -7.22 -25.84
C GLN A 408 5.62 -7.09 -27.01
N LEU A 409 5.71 -6.00 -27.77
CA LEU A 409 4.84 -5.73 -28.92
C LEU A 409 5.00 -6.78 -30.04
N ARG A 410 6.22 -7.21 -30.35
CA ARG A 410 6.48 -8.25 -31.35
C ARG A 410 5.95 -9.62 -30.94
N SER A 411 5.89 -9.89 -29.64
CA SER A 411 5.28 -11.12 -29.08
C SER A 411 3.75 -11.10 -29.12
N GLY A 412 3.12 -10.01 -29.55
CA GLY A 412 1.65 -9.90 -29.65
C GLY A 412 0.98 -9.36 -28.40
N HIS A 413 1.76 -8.83 -27.45
CA HIS A 413 1.29 -8.32 -26.17
C HIS A 413 1.35 -6.79 -26.15
N ASP A 414 0.31 -6.18 -25.61
CA ASP A 414 0.16 -4.72 -25.62
C ASP A 414 1.05 -4.04 -24.56
N VAL A 415 1.40 -2.80 -24.85
CA VAL A 415 2.12 -1.93 -23.93
C VAL A 415 1.33 -0.63 -23.74
N VAL A 416 1.10 -0.23 -22.52
CA VAL A 416 0.56 1.08 -22.18
C VAL A 416 1.68 1.92 -21.58
N ILE A 417 1.97 3.06 -22.19
CA ILE A 417 2.88 4.06 -21.63
C ILE A 417 2.10 5.29 -21.18
N THR A 418 2.66 6.04 -20.25
CA THR A 418 2.09 7.32 -19.83
C THR A 418 2.64 8.49 -20.67
N SER A 419 1.95 9.63 -20.61
CA SER A 419 2.49 10.89 -21.16
C SER A 419 3.82 11.30 -20.51
N GLY A 420 4.04 10.93 -19.25
CA GLY A 420 5.31 11.15 -18.54
C GLY A 420 6.45 10.36 -19.18
N LEU A 421 6.26 9.06 -19.42
CA LEU A 421 7.28 8.25 -20.11
C LEU A 421 7.53 8.74 -21.53
N LEU A 422 6.48 9.09 -22.28
CA LEU A 422 6.61 9.66 -23.62
C LEU A 422 7.44 10.95 -23.60
N LYS A 423 7.24 11.80 -22.57
CA LYS A 423 8.01 13.05 -22.40
C LYS A 423 9.46 12.79 -22.01
N ALA A 424 9.72 11.77 -21.19
CA ALA A 424 11.06 11.44 -20.70
C ALA A 424 11.98 10.86 -21.79
N ILE A 425 11.43 10.05 -22.73
CA ILE A 425 12.22 9.35 -23.77
C ILE A 425 11.59 9.47 -25.18
N PRO A 426 11.26 10.69 -25.66
CA PRO A 426 10.46 10.88 -26.89
C PRO A 426 11.12 10.30 -28.13
N GLU A 427 12.44 10.48 -28.29
CA GLU A 427 13.17 10.00 -29.47
C GLU A 427 13.28 8.46 -29.51
N LYS A 428 13.25 7.82 -28.34
CA LYS A 428 13.20 6.37 -28.26
C LYS A 428 11.81 5.83 -28.64
N ILE A 429 10.75 6.42 -28.09
CA ILE A 429 9.36 6.02 -28.40
C ILE A 429 9.02 6.25 -29.86
N ALA A 430 9.61 7.27 -30.51
CA ALA A 430 9.43 7.54 -31.94
C ALA A 430 9.82 6.37 -32.87
N GLN A 431 10.63 5.40 -32.38
CA GLN A 431 10.95 4.16 -33.11
C GLN A 431 9.72 3.23 -33.26
N VAL A 432 8.72 3.40 -32.38
CA VAL A 432 7.47 2.63 -32.41
C VAL A 432 6.31 3.48 -32.90
N CYS A 433 6.22 4.72 -32.48
CA CYS A 433 5.16 5.67 -32.83
C CYS A 433 5.65 7.11 -32.71
N GLU A 434 5.46 7.90 -33.78
CA GLU A 434 5.88 9.31 -33.81
C GLU A 434 4.92 10.24 -33.05
N LEU A 435 4.84 10.05 -31.76
CA LEU A 435 4.12 10.89 -30.81
C LEU A 435 5.10 11.75 -30.01
N ARG A 436 4.64 12.92 -29.58
CA ARG A 436 5.38 13.81 -28.68
C ARG A 436 4.47 14.38 -27.61
N CYS A 437 4.96 14.40 -26.38
CA CYS A 437 4.39 15.21 -25.31
C CYS A 437 5.06 16.59 -25.35
N SER A 438 4.30 17.63 -25.68
CA SER A 438 4.82 19.00 -25.74
C SER A 438 4.81 19.65 -24.34
N ASP A 439 5.53 20.80 -24.21
CA ASP A 439 5.48 21.59 -22.97
C ASP A 439 4.21 22.43 -22.86
N LEU A 440 3.36 22.41 -23.88
CA LEU A 440 2.06 23.08 -23.88
C LEU A 440 1.07 22.25 -23.05
N LYS A 441 0.14 22.95 -22.42
CA LYS A 441 -0.96 22.38 -21.64
C LYS A 441 -2.29 22.64 -22.34
N ALA A 442 -3.26 21.78 -22.05
CA ALA A 442 -4.64 21.96 -22.46
C ALA A 442 -5.58 21.85 -21.26
N ILE A 443 -6.64 22.63 -21.26
CA ILE A 443 -7.73 22.50 -20.31
C ILE A 443 -8.85 21.75 -21.03
N VAL A 444 -9.31 20.63 -20.44
CA VAL A 444 -10.34 19.77 -21.02
C VAL A 444 -11.44 19.50 -20.03
N ASN A 445 -12.67 19.36 -20.50
CA ASN A 445 -13.85 18.95 -19.72
C ASN A 445 -14.91 18.22 -20.56
N ASP A 446 -14.74 18.15 -21.89
CA ASP A 446 -15.65 17.44 -22.81
C ASP A 446 -14.90 16.29 -23.48
N PHE A 447 -15.31 15.07 -23.18
CA PHE A 447 -14.75 13.82 -23.69
C PHE A 447 -15.57 13.25 -24.87
N GLY A 448 -16.35 14.09 -25.52
CA GLY A 448 -17.20 13.71 -26.64
C GLY A 448 -18.24 12.66 -26.25
N ARG A 449 -18.22 11.53 -26.98
CA ARG A 449 -19.18 10.44 -26.71
C ARG A 449 -19.03 9.78 -25.33
N TYR A 450 -17.93 10.00 -24.64
CA TYR A 450 -17.68 9.48 -23.30
C TYR A 450 -18.23 10.36 -22.18
N GLY A 451 -18.82 11.53 -22.52
CA GLY A 451 -19.43 12.43 -21.55
C GLY A 451 -18.59 13.65 -21.21
N LYS A 452 -18.98 14.33 -20.16
CA LYS A 452 -18.35 15.57 -19.70
C LYS A 452 -17.91 15.45 -18.25
N SER A 453 -16.80 16.11 -17.93
CA SER A 453 -16.40 16.37 -16.55
C SER A 453 -17.13 17.59 -16.01
N ASN A 454 -17.43 17.58 -14.74
CA ASN A 454 -17.98 18.75 -14.02
C ASN A 454 -16.89 19.78 -13.67
N ARG A 455 -15.62 19.43 -13.88
CA ARG A 455 -14.45 20.26 -13.61
C ARG A 455 -13.57 20.39 -14.85
N ASP A 456 -12.86 21.51 -14.92
CA ASP A 456 -11.77 21.69 -15.87
C ASP A 456 -10.55 20.87 -15.41
N ILE A 457 -9.97 20.10 -16.33
CA ILE A 457 -8.81 19.25 -16.08
C ILE A 457 -7.65 19.77 -16.90
N LEU A 458 -6.51 20.00 -16.27
CA LEU A 458 -5.28 20.43 -16.94
C LEU A 458 -4.45 19.19 -17.32
N ILE A 459 -4.18 19.06 -18.63
CA ILE A 459 -3.42 17.94 -19.19
C ILE A 459 -2.23 18.41 -20.01
N PRO A 460 -1.14 17.63 -20.12
CA PRO A 460 -0.11 17.86 -21.12
C PRO A 460 -0.69 17.61 -22.52
N GLN A 461 -0.19 18.35 -23.52
CA GLN A 461 -0.60 18.12 -24.90
C GLN A 461 0.26 17.03 -25.55
N VAL A 462 -0.36 15.86 -25.78
CA VAL A 462 0.20 14.82 -26.65
C VAL A 462 -0.15 15.16 -28.09
N ARG A 463 0.83 15.13 -28.96
CA ARG A 463 0.68 15.42 -30.40
C ARG A 463 1.30 14.31 -31.23
N TYR A 464 0.60 13.89 -32.27
CA TYR A 464 1.15 12.98 -33.27
C TYR A 464 1.85 13.79 -34.38
N GLN A 465 2.93 13.22 -34.88
CA GLN A 465 3.76 13.85 -35.93
C GLN A 465 3.38 13.31 -37.31
N THR A 466 2.93 12.09 -37.36
CA THR A 466 2.50 11.36 -38.54
C THR A 466 1.11 10.74 -38.33
N ASN A 467 0.52 10.23 -39.36
CA ASN A 467 -0.82 9.65 -39.32
C ASN A 467 -0.77 8.11 -39.16
N ASP A 468 0.11 7.64 -38.28
CA ASP A 468 0.36 6.22 -37.99
C ASP A 468 -0.34 5.70 -36.73
N SER A 469 -1.16 6.53 -36.10
CA SER A 469 -1.80 6.29 -34.80
C SER A 469 -3.13 7.02 -34.67
N TRP A 470 -3.96 6.63 -33.70
CA TRP A 470 -5.34 7.13 -33.57
C TRP A 470 -5.74 7.33 -32.12
N GLU A 471 -6.56 8.36 -31.89
CA GLU A 471 -7.21 8.57 -30.61
C GLU A 471 -8.27 7.48 -30.35
N VAL A 472 -8.20 6.89 -29.16
CA VAL A 472 -9.28 6.05 -28.60
C VAL A 472 -10.25 6.96 -27.82
N ILE A 473 -9.68 7.85 -27.01
CA ILE A 473 -10.38 8.90 -26.28
C ILE A 473 -9.67 10.21 -26.55
N SER A 474 -10.42 11.24 -26.91
CA SER A 474 -9.96 12.62 -26.93
C SER A 474 -10.86 13.51 -26.10
N ALA A 475 -10.32 14.55 -25.52
CA ALA A 475 -11.05 15.55 -24.76
C ALA A 475 -10.66 16.97 -25.15
N GLY A 476 -11.57 17.90 -24.97
CA GLY A 476 -11.36 19.30 -25.29
C GLY A 476 -12.27 20.20 -24.45
N ARG A 477 -12.41 21.45 -24.91
CA ARG A 477 -13.46 22.37 -24.48
C ARG A 477 -14.44 22.60 -25.63
N PRO A 478 -15.75 22.73 -25.37
CA PRO A 478 -16.70 23.13 -26.37
C PRO A 478 -16.32 24.55 -26.90
N LEU A 479 -15.99 24.63 -28.18
CA LEU A 479 -15.79 25.90 -28.87
C LEU A 479 -16.97 26.16 -29.79
N THR A 480 -17.23 27.43 -30.09
CA THR A 480 -18.23 27.82 -31.09
C THR A 480 -17.80 27.25 -32.46
N GLY A 481 -18.42 26.14 -32.88
CA GLY A 481 -18.13 25.50 -34.18
C GLY A 481 -17.36 24.18 -34.13
N GLY A 482 -17.09 23.62 -32.94
CA GLY A 482 -16.48 22.27 -32.82
C GLY A 482 -15.71 22.09 -31.53
N VAL A 483 -15.32 20.83 -31.26
CA VAL A 483 -14.44 20.46 -30.15
C VAL A 483 -13.03 20.27 -30.73
N SER A 484 -12.07 21.02 -30.23
CA SER A 484 -10.65 20.71 -30.48
C SER A 484 -10.26 19.65 -29.43
N GLY A 485 -10.08 18.41 -29.88
CA GLY A 485 -9.74 17.31 -29.00
C GLY A 485 -8.24 17.13 -28.83
N PHE A 486 -7.82 16.83 -27.59
CA PHE A 486 -6.47 16.39 -27.26
C PHE A 486 -6.52 14.91 -26.86
N PRO A 487 -5.55 14.08 -27.29
CA PRO A 487 -5.52 12.67 -26.94
C PRO A 487 -5.49 12.46 -25.41
N ILE A 488 -6.41 11.63 -24.92
CA ILE A 488 -6.46 11.13 -23.54
C ILE A 488 -5.96 9.69 -23.51
N LEU A 489 -6.45 8.86 -24.45
CA LEU A 489 -5.93 7.53 -24.71
C LEU A 489 -5.69 7.41 -26.20
N HIS A 490 -4.47 7.15 -26.57
CA HIS A 490 -4.02 7.03 -27.95
C HIS A 490 -3.50 5.63 -28.24
N LYS A 491 -3.57 5.13 -29.47
CA LYS A 491 -3.06 3.82 -29.85
C LYS A 491 -2.30 3.85 -31.16
N ALA A 492 -1.21 3.12 -31.23
CA ALA A 492 -0.45 2.83 -32.43
C ALA A 492 -0.30 1.32 -32.60
N LYS A 493 -0.49 0.81 -33.81
CA LYS A 493 -0.23 -0.60 -34.10
C LYS A 493 1.26 -0.80 -34.37
N TYR A 494 1.88 -1.76 -33.69
CA TYR A 494 3.25 -2.16 -33.94
C TYR A 494 3.34 -3.68 -33.95
N ALA A 495 3.82 -4.26 -35.06
CA ALA A 495 3.80 -5.71 -35.28
C ALA A 495 2.40 -6.32 -35.04
N ASN A 496 2.27 -7.19 -34.06
CA ASN A 496 1.04 -7.93 -33.75
C ASN A 496 0.25 -7.35 -32.57
N ALA A 497 0.70 -6.24 -31.97
CA ALA A 497 0.13 -5.63 -30.78
C ALA A 497 -0.07 -4.11 -30.93
N TYR A 498 -0.50 -3.49 -29.84
CA TYR A 498 -0.69 -2.04 -29.78
C TYR A 498 0.17 -1.43 -28.67
N LEU A 499 0.81 -0.30 -29.01
CA LEU A 499 1.28 0.66 -28.04
C LEU A 499 0.14 1.64 -27.75
N TYR A 500 -0.23 1.77 -26.49
CA TYR A 500 -1.15 2.81 -26.02
C TYR A 500 -0.39 3.90 -25.27
N VAL A 501 -0.87 5.14 -25.39
CA VAL A 501 -0.39 6.26 -24.59
C VAL A 501 -1.55 6.82 -23.79
N LEU A 502 -1.43 6.77 -22.46
CA LEU A 502 -2.36 7.36 -21.51
C LEU A 502 -1.85 8.74 -21.12
N THR A 503 -2.64 9.77 -21.42
CA THR A 503 -2.34 11.14 -20.95
C THR A 503 -2.74 11.27 -19.50
N VAL A 504 -1.76 11.51 -18.63
CA VAL A 504 -1.95 11.72 -17.19
C VAL A 504 -2.13 13.21 -16.94
N PRO A 505 -3.16 13.64 -16.21
CA PRO A 505 -3.32 15.04 -15.79
C PRO A 505 -2.12 15.54 -14.98
N ASP A 506 -1.86 16.85 -15.05
CA ASP A 506 -0.79 17.49 -14.26
C ASP A 506 -0.99 17.30 -12.75
N ASP A 507 -2.24 17.41 -12.30
CA ASP A 507 -2.66 16.90 -11.00
C ASP A 507 -3.29 15.52 -11.22
N MET A 508 -2.67 14.48 -10.69
CA MET A 508 -3.14 13.10 -10.83
C MET A 508 -4.56 12.91 -10.27
N GLY A 509 -4.98 13.74 -9.31
CA GLY A 509 -6.35 13.78 -8.81
C GLY A 509 -7.37 14.11 -9.89
N GLY A 510 -6.97 14.80 -10.98
CA GLY A 510 -7.80 15.05 -12.14
C GLY A 510 -8.31 13.78 -12.84
N LEU A 511 -7.68 12.62 -12.62
CA LEU A 511 -8.19 11.32 -13.07
C LEU A 511 -9.57 11.00 -12.47
N TYR A 512 -9.87 11.50 -11.28
CA TYR A 512 -11.16 11.27 -10.62
C TYR A 512 -12.30 12.06 -11.25
N ASP A 513 -11.98 13.10 -11.98
CA ASP A 513 -12.93 13.96 -12.70
C ASP A 513 -13.23 13.44 -14.12
N TYR A 514 -12.59 12.35 -14.56
CA TYR A 514 -12.90 11.74 -15.85
C TYR A 514 -14.30 11.13 -15.83
N PRO A 515 -15.11 11.29 -16.89
CA PRO A 515 -16.40 10.64 -17.00
C PRO A 515 -16.30 9.12 -16.87
N SER A 516 -17.27 8.48 -16.22
CA SER A 516 -17.27 7.02 -15.99
C SER A 516 -17.08 6.21 -17.27
N ALA A 517 -17.68 6.64 -18.38
CA ALA A 517 -17.51 5.96 -19.67
C ALA A 517 -16.08 6.05 -20.22
N ALA A 518 -15.37 7.18 -20.00
CA ALA A 518 -13.95 7.31 -20.36
C ALA A 518 -13.08 6.40 -19.49
N LEU A 519 -13.34 6.36 -18.17
CA LEU A 519 -12.65 5.46 -17.26
C LEU A 519 -12.90 3.98 -17.62
N THR A 520 -14.13 3.63 -17.99
CA THR A 520 -14.49 2.26 -18.42
C THR A 520 -13.70 1.84 -19.67
N GLU A 521 -13.50 2.74 -20.63
CA GLU A 521 -12.71 2.44 -21.82
C GLU A 521 -11.20 2.28 -21.49
N ILE A 522 -10.65 3.11 -20.60
CA ILE A 522 -9.28 2.98 -20.10
C ILE A 522 -9.11 1.62 -19.41
N ARG A 523 -10.04 1.27 -18.51
CA ARG A 523 -10.01 -0.02 -17.80
C ARG A 523 -10.10 -1.19 -18.76
N ARG A 524 -10.99 -1.12 -19.76
CA ARG A 524 -11.13 -2.17 -20.78
C ARG A 524 -9.83 -2.44 -21.53
N VAL A 525 -9.10 -1.40 -21.92
CA VAL A 525 -7.82 -1.53 -22.62
C VAL A 525 -6.75 -2.11 -21.70
N MET A 526 -6.64 -1.60 -20.46
CA MET A 526 -5.57 -1.96 -19.56
C MET A 526 -5.79 -3.28 -18.82
N SER A 527 -7.03 -3.79 -18.77
CA SER A 527 -7.35 -5.06 -18.11
C SER A 527 -7.38 -6.27 -19.06
N LYS A 528 -6.82 -6.15 -20.27
CA LYS A 528 -6.68 -7.27 -21.19
C LYS A 528 -5.87 -8.39 -20.51
N GLY A 529 -6.41 -9.61 -20.53
CA GLY A 529 -5.83 -10.77 -19.83
C GLY A 529 -6.35 -10.99 -18.42
N LEU A 530 -7.01 -10.02 -17.79
CA LEU A 530 -7.72 -10.20 -16.53
C LEU A 530 -9.17 -10.63 -16.76
N ASP A 531 -9.80 -11.24 -15.76
CA ASP A 531 -11.15 -11.81 -15.88
C ASP A 531 -12.26 -10.75 -15.86
N PHE A 532 -12.00 -9.61 -15.21
CA PHE A 532 -12.97 -8.53 -15.07
C PHE A 532 -12.32 -7.14 -15.14
N TYR A 533 -13.13 -6.17 -15.54
CA TYR A 533 -12.89 -4.74 -15.33
C TYR A 533 -14.18 -4.04 -14.85
N LEU A 534 -14.06 -2.83 -14.36
CA LEU A 534 -15.18 -2.05 -13.82
C LEU A 534 -15.80 -1.12 -14.87
N ASP A 535 -17.13 -1.09 -14.91
CA ASP A 535 -17.94 0.00 -15.43
C ASP A 535 -18.48 0.78 -14.22
N ALA A 536 -17.76 1.83 -13.82
CA ALA A 536 -17.93 2.53 -12.54
C ALA A 536 -17.39 3.97 -12.59
N PRO A 537 -17.81 4.86 -11.72
CA PRO A 537 -17.15 6.14 -11.49
C PRO A 537 -15.74 5.93 -10.91
N ALA A 538 -14.99 7.02 -10.70
CA ALA A 538 -13.74 7.01 -9.96
C ALA A 538 -13.96 6.69 -8.48
N LYS A 539 -12.88 6.44 -7.75
CA LYS A 539 -12.84 6.06 -6.34
C LYS A 539 -13.63 4.77 -6.03
N VAL A 540 -13.70 3.87 -7.02
CA VAL A 540 -14.12 2.49 -6.85
C VAL A 540 -12.98 1.61 -7.32
N SER A 541 -12.46 0.78 -6.44
CA SER A 541 -11.33 -0.11 -6.72
C SER A 541 -11.76 -1.55 -6.94
N LEU A 542 -10.97 -2.27 -7.75
CA LEU A 542 -11.12 -3.69 -8.03
C LEU A 542 -9.85 -4.42 -7.58
N PHE A 543 -10.03 -5.50 -6.83
CA PHE A 543 -8.95 -6.40 -6.41
C PHE A 543 -9.26 -7.79 -6.92
N LEU A 544 -8.32 -8.39 -7.63
CA LEU A 544 -8.47 -9.72 -8.23
C LEU A 544 -7.50 -10.72 -7.61
N TYR A 545 -7.92 -11.99 -7.54
CA TYR A 545 -7.13 -13.08 -6.96
C TYR A 545 -7.14 -14.31 -7.86
N ASP A 546 -6.06 -15.09 -7.82
CA ASP A 546 -5.79 -16.23 -8.70
C ASP A 546 -6.73 -17.45 -8.49
N ASN A 547 -7.53 -17.45 -7.43
CA ASN A 547 -8.50 -18.52 -7.12
C ASN A 547 -9.94 -18.16 -7.52
N HIS A 548 -10.13 -17.28 -8.49
CA HIS A 548 -11.43 -16.80 -8.95
C HIS A 548 -12.25 -16.07 -7.86
N THR A 549 -11.57 -15.31 -7.03
CA THR A 549 -12.22 -14.39 -6.09
C THR A 549 -11.87 -12.94 -6.44
N LEU A 550 -12.74 -12.02 -6.08
CA LEU A 550 -12.54 -10.59 -6.28
C LEU A 550 -13.17 -9.76 -5.16
N ILE A 551 -12.69 -8.54 -5.00
CA ILE A 551 -13.28 -7.52 -4.13
C ILE A 551 -13.53 -6.27 -4.96
N VAL A 552 -14.70 -5.64 -4.75
CA VAL A 552 -15.00 -4.30 -5.23
C VAL A 552 -15.21 -3.40 -4.02
N GLU A 553 -14.54 -2.26 -3.98
CA GLU A 553 -14.56 -1.34 -2.84
C GLU A 553 -14.84 0.09 -3.29
N ASN A 554 -15.79 0.73 -2.62
CA ASN A 554 -16.22 2.10 -2.85
C ASN A 554 -15.60 3.03 -1.79
N PHE A 555 -14.80 3.98 -2.21
CA PHE A 555 -14.20 5.03 -1.37
C PHE A 555 -14.91 6.39 -1.52
N ASN A 556 -16.05 6.42 -2.19
CA ASN A 556 -16.89 7.64 -2.25
C ASN A 556 -17.74 7.78 -1.00
N ASP A 557 -18.07 9.02 -0.70
CA ASP A 557 -18.95 9.41 0.42
C ASP A 557 -20.44 9.08 0.14
N GLU A 558 -20.75 8.66 -1.09
CA GLU A 558 -22.08 8.33 -1.57
C GLU A 558 -22.16 6.86 -2.02
N PRO A 559 -23.34 6.24 -1.98
CA PRO A 559 -23.53 4.93 -2.57
C PRO A 559 -23.32 4.98 -4.09
N VAL A 560 -22.79 3.90 -4.65
CA VAL A 560 -22.55 3.78 -6.09
C VAL A 560 -23.08 2.47 -6.66
N ASP A 561 -23.70 2.56 -7.83
CA ASP A 561 -24.02 1.39 -8.65
C ASP A 561 -22.94 1.21 -9.69
N VAL A 562 -22.38 0.01 -9.75
CA VAL A 562 -21.31 -0.35 -10.66
C VAL A 562 -21.64 -1.64 -11.42
N LYS A 563 -20.93 -1.91 -12.51
CA LYS A 563 -21.01 -3.21 -13.19
C LYS A 563 -19.62 -3.81 -13.28
N LEU A 564 -19.51 -5.08 -12.92
CA LEU A 564 -18.37 -5.90 -13.25
C LEU A 564 -18.55 -6.42 -14.66
N VAL A 565 -17.64 -6.07 -15.55
CA VAL A 565 -17.67 -6.45 -16.96
C VAL A 565 -16.73 -7.64 -17.16
N SER A 566 -17.29 -8.79 -17.53
CA SER A 566 -16.50 -9.99 -17.80
C SER A 566 -15.76 -9.87 -19.12
N THR A 567 -14.53 -10.31 -19.14
CA THR A 567 -13.70 -10.49 -20.34
C THR A 567 -13.78 -11.90 -20.89
N LYS A 568 -14.42 -12.83 -20.16
CA LYS A 568 -14.58 -14.25 -20.52
C LYS A 568 -16.04 -14.66 -20.52
N ASP A 569 -16.45 -15.43 -21.52
CA ASP A 569 -17.84 -15.85 -21.72
C ASP A 569 -18.39 -16.74 -20.60
N GLU A 570 -17.53 -17.45 -19.87
CA GLU A 570 -17.91 -18.33 -18.77
C GLU A 570 -18.31 -17.57 -17.49
N ASN A 571 -17.81 -16.36 -17.27
CA ASN A 571 -18.04 -15.60 -16.05
C ASN A 571 -19.37 -14.84 -16.11
N LYS A 572 -20.47 -15.52 -15.80
CA LYS A 572 -21.84 -15.00 -15.95
C LYS A 572 -22.51 -14.58 -14.66
N ARG A 573 -21.93 -14.93 -13.52
CA ARG A 573 -22.49 -14.67 -12.19
C ARG A 573 -21.42 -14.48 -11.14
N LEU A 574 -21.80 -13.84 -10.04
CA LEU A 574 -20.98 -13.69 -8.84
C LEU A 574 -21.69 -14.32 -7.65
N THR A 575 -20.96 -14.97 -6.79
CA THR A 575 -21.44 -15.48 -5.50
C THR A 575 -20.77 -14.69 -4.37
N SER A 576 -21.55 -13.99 -3.57
CA SER A 576 -21.07 -13.24 -2.42
C SER A 576 -20.35 -14.16 -1.42
N LEU A 577 -19.16 -13.78 -0.99
CA LEU A 577 -18.39 -14.52 0.01
C LEU A 577 -18.92 -14.33 1.44
N ASP A 578 -19.76 -13.32 1.64
CA ASP A 578 -20.34 -13.01 2.96
C ASP A 578 -21.60 -13.85 3.22
N ASP A 579 -22.61 -13.74 2.36
CA ASP A 579 -23.93 -14.32 2.56
C ASP A 579 -24.31 -15.41 1.55
N GLY A 580 -23.43 -15.72 0.59
CA GLY A 580 -23.69 -16.74 -0.45
C GLY A 580 -24.71 -16.32 -1.53
N ARG A 581 -25.17 -15.08 -1.52
CA ARG A 581 -26.12 -14.56 -2.53
C ARG A 581 -25.47 -14.59 -3.92
N VAL A 582 -26.24 -15.07 -4.89
CA VAL A 582 -25.84 -15.10 -6.31
C VAL A 582 -26.38 -13.86 -7.02
N ILE A 583 -25.55 -13.24 -7.82
CA ILE A 583 -25.89 -12.13 -8.71
C ILE A 583 -25.61 -12.56 -10.13
N ASP A 584 -26.66 -12.64 -10.94
CA ASP A 584 -26.53 -13.00 -12.36
C ASP A 584 -26.26 -11.74 -13.20
N GLY A 585 -25.43 -11.92 -14.24
CA GLY A 585 -25.16 -10.90 -15.23
C GLY A 585 -26.12 -10.96 -16.40
N ALA A 586 -26.09 -9.91 -17.20
CA ALA A 586 -26.80 -9.81 -18.46
C ALA A 586 -25.85 -9.40 -19.59
N LEU A 587 -26.11 -9.86 -20.81
CA LEU A 587 -25.39 -9.38 -22.00
C LEU A 587 -25.87 -7.96 -22.31
N GLU A 588 -24.93 -7.04 -22.35
CA GLU A 588 -25.17 -5.65 -22.71
C GLU A 588 -24.28 -5.22 -23.86
N ASP A 589 -24.83 -4.37 -24.73
CA ASP A 589 -24.07 -3.82 -25.85
C ASP A 589 -23.07 -2.75 -25.39
N TYR A 590 -21.93 -2.73 -26.06
CA TYR A 590 -20.96 -1.64 -25.97
C TYR A 590 -20.31 -1.39 -27.33
N TRP A 591 -19.72 -0.22 -27.51
CA TRP A 591 -19.14 0.19 -28.78
C TRP A 591 -17.63 0.38 -28.69
N VAL A 592 -16.90 -0.24 -29.61
CA VAL A 592 -15.48 0.01 -29.83
C VAL A 592 -15.32 0.63 -31.22
N GLY A 593 -15.04 1.91 -31.27
CA GLY A 593 -15.11 2.66 -32.52
C GLY A 593 -16.55 2.63 -33.08
N TRP A 594 -16.73 2.07 -34.26
CA TRP A 594 -18.02 1.89 -34.94
C TRP A 594 -18.60 0.48 -34.79
N ASN A 595 -17.86 -0.42 -34.13
CA ASN A 595 -18.28 -1.82 -33.98
C ASN A 595 -19.11 -2.00 -32.70
N ARG A 596 -20.30 -2.56 -32.85
CA ARG A 596 -21.14 -3.00 -31.74
C ARG A 596 -20.64 -4.37 -31.27
N ASN A 597 -20.40 -4.45 -29.96
CA ASN A 597 -19.97 -5.66 -29.28
C ASN A 597 -20.92 -5.94 -28.10
N GLN A 598 -20.85 -7.14 -27.53
CA GLN A 598 -21.58 -7.51 -26.33
C GLN A 598 -20.61 -7.97 -25.25
N ALA A 599 -20.91 -7.65 -24.00
CA ALA A 599 -20.20 -8.14 -22.84
C ALA A 599 -21.16 -8.54 -21.74
N MET A 600 -20.78 -9.54 -20.96
CA MET A 600 -21.49 -9.91 -19.75
C MET A 600 -21.22 -8.86 -18.68
N LYS A 601 -22.26 -8.19 -18.19
CA LYS A 601 -22.19 -7.18 -17.14
C LYS A 601 -22.99 -7.63 -15.93
N ILE A 602 -22.35 -7.61 -14.74
CA ILE A 602 -22.94 -8.05 -13.49
C ILE A 602 -23.09 -6.82 -12.58
N PRO A 603 -24.34 -6.43 -12.22
CA PRO A 603 -24.60 -5.22 -11.42
C PRO A 603 -24.25 -5.45 -9.95
N VAL A 604 -23.61 -4.46 -9.33
CA VAL A 604 -23.28 -4.45 -7.90
C VAL A 604 -23.58 -3.06 -7.34
N SER A 605 -24.33 -2.98 -6.24
CA SER A 605 -24.57 -1.73 -5.52
C SER A 605 -23.73 -1.70 -4.24
N LEU A 606 -22.93 -0.66 -4.10
CA LEU A 606 -22.01 -0.46 -2.96
C LEU A 606 -22.49 0.73 -2.12
N LYS A 607 -22.45 0.58 -0.82
CA LYS A 607 -22.65 1.67 0.13
C LYS A 607 -21.42 2.59 0.17
N PRO A 608 -21.51 3.78 0.76
CA PRO A 608 -20.34 4.62 1.00
C PRO A 608 -19.29 3.85 1.82
N HIS A 609 -18.01 4.04 1.51
CA HIS A 609 -16.90 3.45 2.27
C HIS A 609 -17.13 1.98 2.62
N SER A 610 -17.41 1.18 1.58
CA SER A 610 -17.76 -0.24 1.77
C SER A 610 -17.22 -1.11 0.66
N TYR A 611 -17.04 -2.36 0.97
CA TYR A 611 -16.60 -3.39 0.03
C TYR A 611 -17.61 -4.53 -0.08
N MET A 612 -17.53 -5.24 -1.17
CA MET A 612 -18.16 -6.55 -1.37
C MET A 612 -17.16 -7.52 -1.99
N ALA A 613 -17.16 -8.75 -1.52
CA ALA A 613 -16.28 -9.80 -1.98
C ALA A 613 -17.05 -10.94 -2.62
N PHE A 614 -16.53 -11.46 -3.73
CA PHE A 614 -17.23 -12.45 -4.55
C PHE A 614 -16.30 -13.57 -5.00
N LYS A 615 -16.93 -14.72 -5.29
CA LYS A 615 -16.37 -15.80 -6.10
C LYS A 615 -17.14 -15.86 -7.43
N TYR A 616 -16.41 -16.16 -8.53
CA TYR A 616 -16.96 -16.28 -9.88
C TYR A 616 -16.54 -17.58 -10.56
#